data_5a91febaa72c10c013ffbebd8ca510f6
#
_entry.id   5a91febaa72c10c013ffbebd8ca510f6
#
_cell.length_a   1.000
_cell.length_b   1.000
_cell.length_c   1.000
_cell.angle_alpha   90.00
_cell.angle_beta   90.00
_cell.angle_gamma   90.00
#
_symmetry.space_group_name_H-M   'P 1'
#
loop_
_entity.id
_entity.type
_entity.pdbx_description
1 polymer ?
#
loop_
_entity_poly.entity_id
_entity_poly.type
_entity_poly.pdbx_seq_one_letter_code
_entity_poly.pdbx_strand_id
1 'polypeptide(L)'
;MNKKKLMALLLTGVMAASTVSVPVFAEEAEGGSSDTPLVIGQTNFSEKFSGLFHEAVPDQQIAENVGEYLFGSDRTGAIIYNGIEGETTSYNGTDYTYYGPTDLTITENEDGTVYYDFKLRDDLTFSDGEPVTADDIIFSFYVFCDPTYDGGASVYSLPIEGMEEYRSGMSTLASLLAAAGEDNTDFTYWTEDQQNAFWDAVNDGGAAFAQEIVDYCVENGVSEEGDVAGAAAQWGFDGLAADATAKDFFMAIGDKYGWSFTAMEAESAGSALSDLIPEDVYAYATEGVETGDAAANISGIQKLDDKTVRVVLTEVSAPALQTMDIQITPLHYYGDESQYDYDNNQFGFTKGDLSAIREKTTAPLGAGPYVFKSYENKTVYLEANESYYKGAPATKELQFKETAEADKLPGVVQGTVDISDPSISKEVMAQICSENSNGEVS
;
A
#
# COMPACT_ATOMS: atom_id res chain seq x y z
N MET A 1 1.85 29.07 -6.31
CA MET A 1 2.30 27.73 -5.90
C MET A 1 1.27 27.23 -4.92
N ASN A 2 0.49 26.24 -5.33
CA ASN A 2 -0.73 25.81 -4.64
C ASN A 2 -0.40 25.19 -3.28
N LYS A 3 -1.16 25.52 -2.21
CA LYS A 3 -0.91 25.01 -0.85
C LYS A 3 -0.96 23.46 -0.78
N LYS A 4 -1.75 22.81 -1.64
CA LYS A 4 -1.78 21.34 -1.76
C LYS A 4 -0.56 20.77 -2.51
N LYS A 5 0.00 21.47 -3.49
CA LYS A 5 1.31 21.07 -4.06
C LYS A 5 2.44 21.20 -3.03
N LEU A 6 2.29 22.09 -2.06
CA LEU A 6 3.20 22.18 -0.92
C LEU A 6 2.96 21.03 0.08
N MET A 7 1.71 20.60 0.25
CA MET A 7 1.36 19.42 1.05
C MET A 7 1.78 18.11 0.39
N ALA A 8 1.55 17.95 -0.92
CA ALA A 8 2.03 16.78 -1.66
C ALA A 8 3.57 16.70 -1.71
N LEU A 9 4.28 17.86 -1.78
CA LEU A 9 5.74 17.88 -1.66
C LEU A 9 6.23 17.62 -0.23
N LEU A 10 5.42 17.93 0.78
CA LEU A 10 5.71 17.58 2.18
C LEU A 10 5.39 16.11 2.47
N LEU A 11 4.34 15.53 1.87
CA LEU A 11 4.06 14.09 1.97
C LEU A 11 5.11 13.24 1.25
N THR A 12 5.59 13.65 0.06
CA THR A 12 6.70 12.94 -0.61
C THR A 12 8.04 13.10 0.11
N GLY A 13 8.21 14.15 0.92
CA GLY A 13 9.41 14.34 1.75
C GLY A 13 9.38 13.55 3.06
N VAL A 14 8.20 13.16 3.54
CA VAL A 14 8.02 12.39 4.78
C VAL A 14 8.04 10.88 4.52
N MET A 15 7.63 10.41 3.33
CA MET A 15 7.72 8.98 2.98
C MET A 15 9.16 8.46 2.85
N ALA A 16 10.16 9.35 2.69
CA ALA A 16 11.57 8.95 2.71
C ALA A 16 12.19 8.87 4.12
N ALA A 17 11.43 9.21 5.17
CA ALA A 17 11.93 9.25 6.55
C ALA A 17 11.25 8.25 7.49
N SER A 18 10.24 7.50 7.04
CA SER A 18 9.45 6.61 7.90
C SER A 18 9.78 5.11 7.80
N THR A 19 10.83 4.72 7.07
CA THR A 19 11.36 3.36 7.18
C THR A 19 12.36 3.25 8.33
N VAL A 20 12.01 3.75 9.50
CA VAL A 20 12.70 3.35 10.71
C VAL A 20 11.90 2.22 11.33
N SER A 21 11.99 1.03 10.77
CA SER A 21 11.83 -0.17 11.56
C SER A 21 12.93 -0.12 12.61
N VAL A 22 12.59 0.27 13.82
CA VAL A 22 13.48 0.15 14.96
C VAL A 22 13.42 -1.32 15.39
N PRO A 23 14.37 -2.18 15.00
CA PRO A 23 14.52 -3.42 15.71
C PRO A 23 15.07 -3.02 17.07
N VAL A 24 14.23 -3.04 18.09
CA VAL A 24 14.68 -3.05 19.49
C VAL A 24 15.28 -4.42 19.71
N PHE A 25 16.56 -4.58 19.37
CA PHE A 25 17.34 -5.67 19.95
C PHE A 25 17.61 -5.26 21.40
N ALA A 26 16.86 -5.84 22.29
CA ALA A 26 17.24 -5.84 23.70
C ALA A 26 18.56 -6.58 23.81
N GLU A 27 19.66 -5.88 24.14
CA GLU A 27 20.69 -6.42 25.00
C GLU A 27 19.92 -7.10 26.18
N GLU A 28 20.33 -8.30 26.60
CA GLU A 28 19.71 -9.01 27.73
C GLU A 28 19.63 -8.11 28.98
N ALA A 29 18.69 -7.20 28.99
CA ALA A 29 18.15 -6.69 30.23
C ALA A 29 17.24 -7.80 30.73
N GLU A 30 17.48 -8.27 31.97
CA GLU A 30 16.49 -9.01 32.76
C GLU A 30 15.26 -8.10 32.95
N GLY A 31 14.55 -7.80 31.87
CA GLY A 31 13.31 -7.07 31.84
C GLY A 31 12.20 -8.09 31.67
N GLY A 32 11.44 -8.30 32.72
CA GLY A 32 10.27 -9.16 32.67
C GLY A 32 9.36 -8.73 31.52
N SER A 33 8.82 -9.69 30.76
CA SER A 33 7.75 -9.43 29.79
C SER A 33 6.63 -8.69 30.52
N SER A 34 6.25 -7.53 30.00
CA SER A 34 5.08 -6.83 30.51
C SER A 34 3.85 -7.58 30.03
N ASP A 35 3.05 -8.11 30.94
CA ASP A 35 1.72 -8.66 30.62
C ASP A 35 0.69 -7.54 30.35
N THR A 36 1.15 -6.28 30.32
CA THR A 36 0.33 -5.11 30.04
C THR A 36 0.49 -4.75 28.58
N PRO A 37 -0.60 -4.61 27.82
CA PRO A 37 -0.54 -4.18 26.42
C PRO A 37 0.12 -2.80 26.29
N LEU A 38 0.86 -2.59 25.20
CA LEU A 38 1.29 -1.26 24.77
C LEU A 38 0.20 -0.65 23.90
N VAL A 39 -0.37 0.46 24.32
CA VAL A 39 -1.48 1.14 23.62
C VAL A 39 -0.95 2.34 22.84
N ILE A 40 -1.13 2.32 21.54
CA ILE A 40 -0.66 3.34 20.59
C ILE A 40 -1.87 4.10 20.06
N GLY A 41 -1.92 5.41 20.29
CA GLY A 41 -2.98 6.28 19.78
C GLY A 41 -2.67 6.70 18.34
N GLN A 42 -3.58 6.37 17.42
CA GLN A 42 -3.47 6.61 15.97
C GLN A 42 -4.66 7.42 15.45
N THR A 43 -4.53 7.99 14.27
CA THR A 43 -5.67 8.50 13.50
C THR A 43 -6.56 7.34 13.02
N ASN A 44 -7.68 7.67 12.37
CA ASN A 44 -8.63 6.65 11.89
C ASN A 44 -7.98 5.70 10.89
N PHE A 45 -8.41 4.45 10.92
CA PHE A 45 -8.05 3.43 9.95
C PHE A 45 -8.94 3.48 8.72
N SER A 46 -8.41 3.03 7.58
CA SER A 46 -9.18 2.70 6.36
C SER A 46 -9.59 1.23 6.32
N GLU A 47 -9.24 0.45 7.37
CA GLU A 47 -9.50 -0.98 7.51
C GLU A 47 -8.85 -1.86 6.42
N LYS A 48 -7.79 -1.36 5.79
CA LYS A 48 -6.99 -2.06 4.78
C LYS A 48 -5.61 -2.39 5.35
N PHE A 49 -5.55 -3.40 6.22
CA PHE A 49 -4.39 -3.70 7.06
C PHE A 49 -3.34 -4.60 6.39
N SER A 50 -3.49 -4.99 5.13
CA SER A 50 -2.52 -5.82 4.43
C SER A 50 -1.44 -5.00 3.72
N GLY A 51 -0.25 -5.58 3.56
CA GLY A 51 0.82 -5.00 2.75
C GLY A 51 0.48 -4.82 1.28
N LEU A 52 -0.56 -5.51 0.79
CA LEU A 52 -0.99 -5.43 -0.60
C LEU A 52 -1.78 -4.16 -0.91
N PHE A 53 -2.67 -3.70 0.01
CA PHE A 53 -3.65 -2.67 -0.30
C PHE A 53 -3.83 -1.60 0.79
N HIS A 54 -2.87 -1.45 1.72
CA HIS A 54 -2.95 -0.34 2.68
C HIS A 54 -2.87 1.01 1.95
N GLU A 55 -3.64 1.99 2.41
CA GLU A 55 -3.70 3.33 1.83
C GLU A 55 -3.28 4.40 2.83
N ALA A 56 -3.68 4.25 4.08
CA ALA A 56 -3.40 5.19 5.14
C ALA A 56 -2.17 4.77 5.96
N VAL A 57 -1.44 5.74 6.52
CA VAL A 57 -0.28 5.47 7.40
C VAL A 57 -0.65 4.60 8.61
N PRO A 58 -1.80 4.78 9.29
CA PRO A 58 -2.18 3.89 10.38
C PRO A 58 -2.34 2.42 9.94
N ASP A 59 -2.91 2.18 8.76
CA ASP A 59 -3.09 0.84 8.20
C ASP A 59 -1.74 0.23 7.81
N GLN A 60 -0.84 1.04 7.22
CA GLN A 60 0.54 0.63 6.91
C GLN A 60 1.28 0.15 8.16
N GLN A 61 1.14 0.83 9.29
CA GLN A 61 1.79 0.42 10.54
C GLN A 61 1.29 -0.95 11.03
N ILE A 62 0.01 -1.27 10.81
CA ILE A 62 -0.49 -2.62 11.10
C ILE A 62 0.14 -3.63 10.13
N ALA A 63 0.12 -3.33 8.83
CA ALA A 63 0.73 -4.18 7.81
C ALA A 63 2.21 -4.46 8.10
N GLU A 64 2.99 -3.45 8.52
CA GLU A 64 4.41 -3.57 8.86
C GLU A 64 4.69 -4.41 10.12
N ASN A 65 3.75 -4.45 11.06
CA ASN A 65 3.88 -5.30 12.25
C ASN A 65 3.50 -6.75 11.99
N VAL A 66 2.62 -7.01 11.02
CA VAL A 66 2.12 -8.36 10.70
C VAL A 66 2.92 -9.01 9.57
N GLY A 67 3.37 -8.22 8.61
CA GLY A 67 4.13 -8.69 7.45
C GLY A 67 5.64 -8.67 7.64
N GLU A 68 6.34 -9.36 6.76
CA GLU A 68 7.80 -9.28 6.62
C GLU A 68 8.12 -8.87 5.17
N TYR A 69 9.05 -7.94 5.01
CA TYR A 69 9.49 -7.45 3.72
C TYR A 69 10.52 -8.39 3.10
N LEU A 70 10.73 -8.27 1.79
CA LEU A 70 11.61 -9.17 1.03
C LEU A 70 13.08 -9.10 1.49
N PHE A 71 13.52 -7.94 1.96
CA PHE A 71 14.83 -7.74 2.58
C PHE A 71 14.74 -6.67 3.67
N GLY A 72 15.83 -6.41 4.36
CA GLY A 72 15.88 -5.43 5.45
C GLY A 72 16.88 -4.32 5.21
N SER A 73 16.84 -3.32 6.07
CA SER A 73 17.85 -2.26 6.14
C SER A 73 18.37 -2.09 7.57
N ASP A 74 19.59 -1.55 7.67
CA ASP A 74 20.14 -1.15 8.96
C ASP A 74 19.53 0.19 9.43
N ARG A 75 19.86 0.62 10.64
CA ARG A 75 19.35 1.88 11.22
C ARG A 75 19.81 3.14 10.50
N THR A 76 20.70 3.04 9.54
CA THR A 76 21.10 4.15 8.67
C THR A 76 20.37 4.15 7.33
N GLY A 77 19.53 3.13 7.09
CA GLY A 77 18.83 2.91 5.83
C GLY A 77 19.66 2.17 4.78
N ALA A 78 20.84 1.64 5.14
CA ALA A 78 21.61 0.81 4.24
C ALA A 78 21.00 -0.59 4.13
N ILE A 79 20.90 -1.09 2.89
CA ILE A 79 20.31 -2.41 2.61
C ILE A 79 21.19 -3.52 3.15
N ILE A 80 20.59 -4.55 3.70
CA ILE A 80 21.25 -5.76 4.19
C ILE A 80 21.22 -6.80 3.07
N TYR A 81 22.39 -7.17 2.57
CA TYR A 81 22.54 -8.14 1.49
C TYR A 81 22.64 -9.59 1.98
N ASN A 82 23.24 -9.81 3.15
CA ASN A 82 23.41 -11.14 3.76
C ASN A 82 22.49 -11.26 4.97
N GLY A 83 21.17 -11.23 4.74
CA GLY A 83 20.18 -11.21 5.80
C GLY A 83 20.11 -12.51 6.60
N ILE A 84 20.45 -13.66 6.00
CA ILE A 84 20.34 -14.98 6.64
C ILE A 84 21.41 -15.11 7.74
N GLU A 85 22.68 -14.83 7.42
CA GLU A 85 23.78 -14.87 8.39
C GLU A 85 23.86 -13.59 9.24
N GLY A 86 23.28 -12.50 8.73
CA GLY A 86 23.29 -11.18 9.33
C GLY A 86 24.54 -10.35 9.00
N GLU A 87 24.35 -9.05 8.91
CA GLU A 87 25.41 -8.06 8.71
C GLU A 87 25.60 -7.21 9.94
N THR A 88 26.87 -7.06 10.37
CA THR A 88 27.20 -6.25 11.55
C THR A 88 27.72 -4.90 11.11
N THR A 89 27.07 -3.83 11.57
CA THR A 89 27.50 -2.44 11.35
C THR A 89 27.66 -1.72 12.68
N SER A 90 28.65 -0.82 12.76
CA SER A 90 28.88 -0.02 13.95
C SER A 90 28.12 1.30 13.87
N TYR A 91 27.34 1.61 14.90
CA TYR A 91 26.60 2.87 15.01
C TYR A 91 26.82 3.50 16.38
N ASN A 92 27.31 4.74 16.42
CA ASN A 92 27.65 5.46 17.66
C ASN A 92 28.56 4.68 18.61
N GLY A 93 29.48 3.86 18.06
CA GLY A 93 30.45 3.08 18.86
C GLY A 93 29.91 1.76 19.40
N THR A 94 28.71 1.36 19.01
CA THR A 94 28.11 0.06 19.34
C THR A 94 27.91 -0.74 18.04
N ASP A 95 28.28 -2.02 18.07
CA ASP A 95 28.07 -2.91 16.95
C ASP A 95 26.69 -3.54 17.02
N TYR A 96 25.98 -3.54 15.88
CA TYR A 96 24.64 -4.12 15.73
C TYR A 96 24.65 -5.09 14.57
N THR A 97 24.09 -6.28 14.79
CA THR A 97 23.89 -7.28 13.73
C THR A 97 22.45 -7.24 13.27
N TYR A 98 22.24 -7.09 11.96
CA TYR A 98 20.94 -7.02 11.32
C TYR A 98 20.68 -8.28 10.52
N TYR A 99 19.54 -8.89 10.74
CA TYR A 99 19.08 -10.09 10.05
C TYR A 99 17.91 -9.72 9.12
N GLY A 100 17.77 -10.47 8.02
CA GLY A 100 16.66 -10.35 7.08
C GLY A 100 16.08 -11.71 6.70
N PRO A 101 14.94 -11.72 6.00
CA PRO A 101 14.32 -12.96 5.54
C PRO A 101 15.05 -13.57 4.35
N THR A 102 15.85 -12.78 3.64
CA THR A 102 16.59 -13.23 2.44
C THR A 102 18.04 -12.79 2.44
N ASP A 103 18.86 -13.53 1.68
CA ASP A 103 20.10 -13.00 1.10
C ASP A 103 19.77 -12.42 -0.28
N LEU A 104 20.30 -11.22 -0.56
CA LEU A 104 20.15 -10.52 -1.84
C LEU A 104 21.47 -10.53 -2.61
N THR A 105 21.46 -11.07 -3.83
CA THR A 105 22.59 -10.99 -4.76
C THR A 105 22.21 -10.18 -5.99
N ILE A 106 23.03 -9.19 -6.35
CA ILE A 106 22.82 -8.37 -7.55
C ILE A 106 23.92 -8.68 -8.56
N THR A 107 23.53 -8.94 -9.80
CA THR A 107 24.46 -9.22 -10.90
C THR A 107 24.15 -8.33 -12.09
N GLU A 108 25.06 -7.44 -12.44
CA GLU A 108 25.00 -6.67 -13.69
C GLU A 108 25.63 -7.49 -14.81
N ASN A 109 24.90 -7.72 -15.89
CA ASN A 109 25.35 -8.52 -17.03
C ASN A 109 25.94 -7.64 -18.15
N GLU A 110 26.75 -8.23 -19.00
CA GLU A 110 27.40 -7.53 -20.13
C GLU A 110 26.40 -7.01 -21.17
N ASP A 111 25.21 -7.59 -21.24
CA ASP A 111 24.10 -7.16 -22.12
C ASP A 111 23.26 -6.00 -21.56
N GLY A 112 23.58 -5.55 -20.33
CA GLY A 112 22.90 -4.47 -19.64
C GLY A 112 21.75 -4.90 -18.74
N THR A 113 21.38 -6.19 -18.75
CA THR A 113 20.37 -6.72 -17.81
C THR A 113 20.93 -6.79 -16.40
N VAL A 114 20.05 -6.71 -15.41
CA VAL A 114 20.40 -6.80 -13.99
C VAL A 114 19.58 -7.88 -13.32
N TYR A 115 20.25 -8.82 -12.67
CA TYR A 115 19.61 -9.88 -11.90
C TYR A 115 19.60 -9.52 -10.43
N TYR A 116 18.45 -9.67 -9.79
CA TYR A 116 18.24 -9.58 -8.36
C TYR A 116 17.78 -10.93 -7.86
N ASP A 117 18.68 -11.67 -7.18
CA ASP A 117 18.37 -12.99 -6.63
C ASP A 117 18.08 -12.85 -5.14
N PHE A 118 16.87 -13.25 -4.75
CA PHE A 118 16.39 -13.29 -3.38
C PHE A 118 16.34 -14.74 -2.90
N LYS A 119 17.24 -15.10 -2.00
CA LYS A 119 17.30 -16.44 -1.42
C LYS A 119 16.71 -16.41 -0.01
N LEU A 120 15.59 -17.09 0.20
CA LEU A 120 14.92 -17.23 1.49
C LEU A 120 15.74 -18.06 2.50
N ARG A 121 15.65 -17.68 3.75
CA ARG A 121 16.10 -18.50 4.87
C ARG A 121 15.20 -19.72 5.05
N ASP A 122 15.74 -20.81 5.63
CA ASP A 122 15.01 -22.07 5.75
C ASP A 122 13.97 -22.08 6.87
N ASP A 123 14.16 -21.27 7.92
CA ASP A 123 13.37 -21.22 9.14
C ASP A 123 12.27 -20.13 9.14
N LEU A 124 11.99 -19.53 7.99
CA LEU A 124 10.95 -18.53 7.87
C LEU A 124 9.57 -19.19 7.74
N THR A 125 8.66 -18.80 8.65
CA THR A 125 7.26 -19.25 8.63
C THR A 125 6.31 -18.07 8.75
N PHE A 126 5.12 -18.22 8.20
CA PHE A 126 4.00 -17.34 8.52
C PHE A 126 3.51 -17.56 9.95
N SER A 127 2.72 -16.63 10.46
CA SER A 127 2.25 -16.65 11.85
C SER A 127 1.26 -17.81 12.16
N ASP A 128 0.73 -18.47 11.15
CA ASP A 128 -0.08 -19.69 11.27
C ASP A 128 0.75 -20.98 11.25
N GLY A 129 2.06 -20.86 10.98
CA GLY A 129 3.03 -21.96 11.00
C GLY A 129 3.38 -22.54 9.64
N GLU A 130 2.71 -22.10 8.56
CA GLU A 130 3.06 -22.53 7.20
C GLU A 130 4.41 -21.94 6.77
N PRO A 131 5.27 -22.73 6.08
CA PRO A 131 6.59 -22.26 5.67
C PRO A 131 6.49 -21.22 4.55
N VAL A 132 7.34 -20.20 4.59
CA VAL A 132 7.50 -19.25 3.48
C VAL A 132 8.35 -19.87 2.37
N THR A 133 7.87 -19.77 1.14
CA THR A 133 8.51 -20.34 -0.04
C THR A 133 8.71 -19.32 -1.17
N ALA A 134 9.42 -19.70 -2.21
CA ALA A 134 9.54 -18.90 -3.43
C ALA A 134 8.19 -18.62 -4.10
N ASP A 135 7.20 -19.51 -3.92
CA ASP A 135 5.87 -19.37 -4.49
C ASP A 135 5.11 -18.20 -3.87
N ASP A 136 5.32 -17.93 -2.57
CA ASP A 136 4.74 -16.77 -1.88
C ASP A 136 5.34 -15.45 -2.38
N ILE A 137 6.64 -15.42 -2.65
CA ILE A 137 7.30 -14.25 -3.25
C ILE A 137 6.75 -14.01 -4.65
N ILE A 138 6.66 -15.06 -5.48
CA ILE A 138 6.15 -14.97 -6.84
C ILE A 138 4.70 -14.51 -6.83
N PHE A 139 3.85 -15.12 -6.01
CA PHE A 139 2.46 -14.69 -5.81
C PHE A 139 2.39 -13.20 -5.48
N SER A 140 3.20 -12.73 -4.50
CA SER A 140 3.23 -11.33 -4.10
C SER A 140 3.59 -10.40 -5.27
N PHE A 141 4.64 -10.74 -6.04
CA PHE A 141 4.99 -9.97 -7.23
C PHE A 141 3.87 -9.93 -8.26
N TYR A 142 3.20 -11.06 -8.53
CA TYR A 142 2.12 -11.10 -9.51
C TYR A 142 0.90 -10.31 -9.08
N VAL A 143 0.58 -10.23 -7.79
CA VAL A 143 -0.47 -9.34 -7.27
C VAL A 143 -0.09 -7.87 -7.52
N PHE A 144 1.12 -7.44 -7.16
CA PHE A 144 1.57 -6.06 -7.39
C PHE A 144 1.73 -5.69 -8.86
N CYS A 145 1.95 -6.67 -9.73
CA CYS A 145 2.11 -6.47 -11.16
C CYS A 145 0.84 -6.73 -11.98
N ASP A 146 -0.26 -7.12 -11.34
CA ASP A 146 -1.52 -7.33 -12.02
C ASP A 146 -1.98 -6.05 -12.74
N PRO A 147 -2.51 -6.14 -13.97
CA PRO A 147 -3.00 -4.96 -14.70
C PRO A 147 -4.05 -4.14 -13.94
N THR A 148 -4.83 -4.78 -13.05
CA THR A 148 -5.88 -4.14 -12.24
C THR A 148 -5.43 -3.76 -10.83
N TYR A 149 -4.13 -3.94 -10.51
CA TYR A 149 -3.60 -3.53 -9.22
C TYR A 149 -3.64 -2.00 -9.08
N ASP A 150 -4.28 -1.51 -8.04
CA ASP A 150 -4.53 -0.11 -7.73
C ASP A 150 -4.07 0.29 -6.32
N GLY A 151 -3.31 -0.58 -5.64
CA GLY A 151 -2.69 -0.25 -4.36
C GLY A 151 -1.48 0.69 -4.49
N GLY A 152 -0.87 1.03 -3.34
CA GLY A 152 0.19 2.03 -3.24
C GLY A 152 1.56 1.64 -3.82
N ALA A 153 1.80 0.36 -4.11
CA ALA A 153 3.09 -0.11 -4.63
C ALA A 153 3.20 0.09 -6.15
N SER A 154 4.41 0.39 -6.62
CA SER A 154 4.69 0.69 -8.03
C SER A 154 5.65 -0.29 -8.69
N VAL A 155 5.69 -1.55 -8.24
CA VAL A 155 6.56 -2.60 -8.79
C VAL A 155 6.42 -2.74 -10.30
N TYR A 156 5.20 -2.63 -10.79
CA TYR A 156 4.89 -2.69 -12.23
C TYR A 156 5.54 -1.58 -13.07
N SER A 157 6.04 -0.52 -12.45
CA SER A 157 6.75 0.57 -13.14
C SER A 157 8.23 0.29 -13.38
N LEU A 158 8.78 -0.77 -12.78
CA LEU A 158 10.16 -1.17 -13.01
C LEU A 158 10.31 -1.82 -14.38
N PRO A 159 11.48 -1.67 -15.03
CA PRO A 159 11.77 -2.28 -16.32
C PRO A 159 12.05 -3.79 -16.16
N ILE A 160 11.10 -4.53 -15.56
CA ILE A 160 11.18 -5.98 -15.42
C ILE A 160 10.92 -6.62 -16.79
N GLU A 161 11.76 -7.57 -17.17
CA GLU A 161 11.62 -8.27 -18.46
C GLU A 161 10.25 -8.94 -18.59
N GLY A 162 9.52 -8.65 -19.68
CA GLY A 162 8.18 -9.18 -19.93
C GLY A 162 7.03 -8.47 -19.19
N MET A 163 7.31 -7.41 -18.42
CA MET A 163 6.28 -6.66 -17.68
C MET A 163 5.28 -5.97 -18.61
N GLU A 164 5.77 -5.29 -19.65
CA GLU A 164 4.92 -4.59 -20.58
C GLU A 164 4.03 -5.57 -21.34
N GLU A 165 4.58 -6.69 -21.80
CA GLU A 165 3.84 -7.73 -22.51
C GLU A 165 2.79 -8.43 -21.60
N TYR A 166 3.10 -8.58 -20.31
CA TYR A 166 2.15 -9.14 -19.36
C TYR A 166 0.99 -8.18 -19.07
N ARG A 167 1.26 -6.90 -18.92
CA ARG A 167 0.24 -5.87 -18.63
C ARG A 167 -0.49 -5.36 -19.85
N SER A 168 0.08 -5.51 -21.06
CA SER A 168 -0.57 -5.15 -22.32
C SER A 168 -1.75 -6.05 -22.64
N GLY A 169 -2.68 -5.55 -23.47
CA GLY A 169 -3.85 -6.32 -23.90
C GLY A 169 -4.90 -6.56 -22.81
N MET A 170 -4.76 -5.93 -21.65
CA MET A 170 -5.79 -5.89 -20.61
C MET A 170 -6.09 -4.43 -20.25
N SER A 171 -7.37 -4.13 -20.04
CA SER A 171 -7.85 -2.80 -19.67
C SER A 171 -8.91 -2.95 -18.57
N THR A 172 -9.07 -1.97 -17.69
CA THR A 172 -10.20 -1.97 -16.77
C THR A 172 -11.49 -1.75 -17.53
N LEU A 173 -12.58 -2.34 -17.06
CA LEU A 173 -13.87 -2.16 -17.72
C LEU A 173 -14.28 -0.69 -17.74
N ALA A 174 -13.99 0.07 -16.69
CA ALA A 174 -14.22 1.52 -16.66
C ALA A 174 -13.51 2.25 -17.81
N SER A 175 -12.23 1.94 -18.07
CA SER A 175 -11.49 2.57 -19.17
C SER A 175 -12.06 2.25 -20.55
N LEU A 176 -12.55 1.02 -20.73
CA LEU A 176 -13.19 0.60 -22.00
C LEU A 176 -14.55 1.28 -22.18
N LEU A 177 -15.38 1.33 -21.13
CA LEU A 177 -16.69 2.02 -21.15
C LEU A 177 -16.53 3.50 -21.43
N ALA A 178 -15.57 4.16 -20.79
CA ALA A 178 -15.27 5.57 -21.02
C ALA A 178 -14.77 5.84 -22.45
N ALA A 179 -13.87 5.02 -22.97
CA ALA A 179 -13.37 5.13 -24.33
C ALA A 179 -14.45 4.86 -25.38
N ALA A 180 -15.39 3.96 -25.11
CA ALA A 180 -16.50 3.65 -26.02
C ALA A 180 -17.57 4.76 -26.05
N GLY A 181 -17.77 5.47 -24.94
CA GLY A 181 -18.76 6.53 -24.81
C GLY A 181 -20.16 6.06 -24.48
N GLU A 182 -21.00 7.01 -24.04
CA GLU A 182 -22.36 6.77 -23.56
C GLU A 182 -23.30 6.17 -24.62
N ASP A 183 -23.13 6.60 -25.89
CA ASP A 183 -23.96 6.17 -27.04
C ASP A 183 -23.45 4.87 -27.72
N ASN A 184 -22.50 4.15 -27.10
CA ASN A 184 -21.94 2.94 -27.69
C ASN A 184 -22.98 1.84 -27.83
N THR A 185 -22.91 1.09 -28.94
CA THR A 185 -23.80 -0.04 -29.28
C THR A 185 -23.06 -1.37 -29.46
N ASP A 186 -21.75 -1.38 -29.19
CA ASP A 186 -20.94 -2.60 -29.18
C ASP A 186 -20.76 -3.08 -27.74
N PHE A 187 -21.33 -4.22 -27.44
CA PHE A 187 -21.34 -4.83 -26.10
C PHE A 187 -20.45 -6.09 -26.06
N THR A 188 -19.31 -6.06 -26.77
CA THR A 188 -18.39 -7.22 -26.82
C THR A 188 -17.85 -7.59 -25.44
N TYR A 189 -17.56 -6.62 -24.58
CA TYR A 189 -16.91 -6.82 -23.30
C TYR A 189 -17.80 -6.55 -22.08
N TRP A 190 -19.01 -6.01 -22.28
CA TRP A 190 -19.97 -5.68 -21.23
C TRP A 190 -21.40 -5.80 -21.75
N THR A 191 -22.36 -5.71 -20.87
CA THR A 191 -23.79 -5.67 -21.24
C THR A 191 -24.30 -4.23 -21.39
N GLU A 192 -25.42 -4.07 -22.10
CA GLU A 192 -26.09 -2.77 -22.18
C GLU A 192 -26.48 -2.22 -20.79
N ASP A 193 -26.89 -3.11 -19.87
CA ASP A 193 -27.24 -2.74 -18.48
C ASP A 193 -26.01 -2.22 -17.74
N GLN A 194 -24.85 -2.85 -17.88
CA GLN A 194 -23.61 -2.38 -17.27
C GLN A 194 -23.18 -1.01 -17.83
N GLN A 195 -23.27 -0.80 -19.14
CA GLN A 195 -22.98 0.51 -19.74
C GLN A 195 -23.90 1.59 -19.19
N ASN A 196 -25.20 1.33 -19.16
CA ASN A 196 -26.15 2.30 -18.63
C ASN A 196 -25.89 2.62 -17.16
N ALA A 197 -25.68 1.59 -16.31
CA ALA A 197 -25.38 1.79 -14.90
C ALA A 197 -24.05 2.54 -14.67
N PHE A 198 -23.03 2.27 -15.47
CA PHE A 198 -21.76 3.01 -15.43
C PHE A 198 -21.96 4.50 -15.74
N TRP A 199 -22.67 4.82 -16.80
CA TRP A 199 -22.91 6.20 -17.18
C TRP A 199 -23.86 6.93 -16.24
N ASP A 200 -24.84 6.24 -15.66
CA ASP A 200 -25.66 6.79 -14.58
C ASP A 200 -24.78 7.11 -13.35
N ALA A 201 -23.86 6.21 -12.98
CA ALA A 201 -22.93 6.45 -11.87
C ALA A 201 -21.97 7.61 -12.15
N VAL A 202 -21.47 7.76 -13.38
CA VAL A 202 -20.65 8.92 -13.79
C VAL A 202 -21.46 10.22 -13.73
N ASN A 203 -22.72 10.19 -14.19
CA ASN A 203 -23.59 11.37 -14.21
C ASN A 203 -23.99 11.84 -12.80
N ASP A 204 -24.16 10.92 -11.86
CA ASP A 204 -24.62 11.19 -10.50
C ASP A 204 -23.43 11.22 -9.52
N GLY A 205 -22.84 10.05 -9.21
CA GLY A 205 -21.79 9.92 -8.22
C GLY A 205 -20.46 10.58 -8.65
N GLY A 206 -20.05 10.39 -9.91
CA GLY A 206 -18.86 11.03 -10.43
C GLY A 206 -18.98 12.55 -10.48
N ALA A 207 -20.13 13.07 -10.94
CA ALA A 207 -20.39 14.50 -10.90
C ALA A 207 -20.43 15.04 -9.46
N ALA A 208 -20.98 14.29 -8.51
CA ALA A 208 -20.96 14.69 -7.08
C ALA A 208 -19.54 14.75 -6.53
N PHE A 209 -18.69 13.77 -6.85
CA PHE A 209 -17.27 13.77 -6.47
C PHE A 209 -16.54 15.02 -6.95
N ALA A 210 -16.70 15.37 -8.23
CA ALA A 210 -16.09 16.57 -8.80
C ALA A 210 -16.71 17.86 -8.21
N GLN A 211 -18.01 17.86 -7.89
CA GLN A 211 -18.67 18.99 -7.27
C GLN A 211 -18.13 19.30 -5.87
N GLU A 212 -17.82 18.28 -5.06
CA GLU A 212 -17.17 18.46 -3.76
C GLU A 212 -15.82 19.20 -3.88
N ILE A 213 -15.06 18.94 -4.94
CA ILE A 213 -13.81 19.68 -5.23
C ILE A 213 -14.12 21.15 -5.58
N VAL A 214 -15.14 21.39 -6.40
CA VAL A 214 -15.56 22.75 -6.76
C VAL A 214 -15.99 23.52 -5.50
N ASP A 215 -16.84 22.91 -4.67
CA ASP A 215 -17.34 23.51 -3.43
C ASP A 215 -16.19 23.83 -2.46
N TYR A 216 -15.24 22.91 -2.32
CA TYR A 216 -14.02 23.15 -1.55
C TYR A 216 -13.21 24.35 -2.08
N CYS A 217 -13.08 24.50 -3.39
CA CYS A 217 -12.39 25.65 -3.99
C CYS A 217 -13.13 26.99 -3.72
N VAL A 218 -14.45 26.98 -3.78
CA VAL A 218 -15.29 28.13 -3.46
C VAL A 218 -15.20 28.52 -1.98
N GLU A 219 -15.34 27.55 -1.08
CA GLU A 219 -15.26 27.76 0.37
C GLU A 219 -13.90 28.32 0.81
N ASN A 220 -12.84 27.94 0.11
CA ASN A 220 -11.49 28.45 0.38
C ASN A 220 -11.16 29.74 -0.41
N GLY A 221 -12.11 30.29 -1.16
CA GLY A 221 -11.97 31.56 -1.88
C GLY A 221 -10.96 31.53 -3.04
N VAL A 222 -10.74 30.35 -3.65
CA VAL A 222 -9.81 30.16 -4.77
C VAL A 222 -10.52 30.04 -6.11
N SER A 223 -11.85 29.92 -6.13
CA SER A 223 -12.72 30.04 -7.32
C SER A 223 -14.03 30.73 -6.98
N GLU A 224 -14.79 31.16 -7.99
CA GLU A 224 -16.12 31.77 -7.84
C GLU A 224 -17.20 30.68 -7.84
N GLU A 225 -18.36 30.96 -7.22
CA GLU A 225 -19.53 30.05 -7.23
C GLU A 225 -19.98 29.78 -8.67
N GLY A 226 -20.09 28.51 -9.04
CA GLY A 226 -20.50 28.07 -10.38
C GLY A 226 -19.37 28.07 -11.44
N ASP A 227 -18.14 28.49 -11.09
CA ASP A 227 -16.99 28.42 -11.99
C ASP A 227 -16.26 27.07 -11.85
N VAL A 228 -16.84 26.04 -12.45
CA VAL A 228 -16.26 24.68 -12.47
C VAL A 228 -14.89 24.67 -13.16
N ALA A 229 -14.75 25.36 -14.30
CA ALA A 229 -13.49 25.41 -15.04
C ALA A 229 -12.38 26.11 -14.24
N GLY A 230 -12.72 27.21 -13.55
CA GLY A 230 -11.79 27.91 -12.65
C GLY A 230 -11.37 27.04 -11.46
N ALA A 231 -12.31 26.33 -10.82
CA ALA A 231 -12.02 25.40 -9.74
C ALA A 231 -11.12 24.25 -10.20
N ALA A 232 -11.42 23.63 -11.34
CA ALA A 232 -10.62 22.57 -11.95
C ALA A 232 -9.18 23.05 -12.22
N ALA A 233 -9.00 24.24 -12.80
CA ALA A 233 -7.68 24.81 -13.07
C ALA A 233 -6.89 25.05 -11.77
N GLN A 234 -7.54 25.50 -10.69
CA GLN A 234 -6.91 25.66 -9.37
C GLN A 234 -6.53 24.29 -8.77
N TRP A 235 -7.29 23.25 -9.10
CA TRP A 235 -7.00 21.87 -8.66
C TRP A 235 -5.88 21.19 -9.48
N GLY A 236 -5.52 21.76 -10.63
CA GLY A 236 -4.46 21.28 -11.52
C GLY A 236 -4.96 20.57 -12.78
N PHE A 237 -6.20 20.88 -13.17
CA PHE A 237 -6.83 20.42 -14.41
C PHE A 237 -7.12 21.60 -15.32
N ASP A 238 -6.17 21.93 -16.18
CA ASP A 238 -6.28 23.03 -17.13
C ASP A 238 -7.05 22.58 -18.39
N GLY A 239 -7.72 23.55 -19.04
CA GLY A 239 -8.29 23.37 -20.37
C GLY A 239 -9.75 22.96 -20.43
N LEU A 240 -10.49 22.91 -19.31
CA LEU A 240 -11.94 22.76 -19.34
C LEU A 240 -12.60 23.99 -19.96
N ALA A 241 -13.71 23.77 -20.68
CA ALA A 241 -14.49 24.85 -21.25
C ALA A 241 -15.11 25.74 -20.15
N ALA A 242 -15.33 27.02 -20.44
CA ALA A 242 -15.86 27.96 -19.44
C ALA A 242 -17.29 27.62 -18.97
N ASP A 243 -18.01 26.79 -19.73
CA ASP A 243 -19.34 26.28 -19.42
C ASP A 243 -19.31 24.79 -18.97
N ALA A 244 -18.12 24.29 -18.59
CA ALA A 244 -17.95 22.92 -18.11
C ALA A 244 -18.80 22.63 -16.88
N THR A 245 -19.33 21.43 -16.83
CA THR A 245 -20.10 20.89 -15.71
C THR A 245 -19.20 20.10 -14.76
N ALA A 246 -19.72 19.74 -13.59
CA ALA A 246 -19.03 18.85 -12.66
C ALA A 246 -18.75 17.46 -13.30
N LYS A 247 -19.67 16.96 -14.18
CA LYS A 247 -19.42 15.76 -14.98
C LYS A 247 -18.19 15.93 -15.88
N ASP A 248 -18.06 17.05 -16.59
CA ASP A 248 -16.90 17.29 -17.48
C ASP A 248 -15.60 17.33 -16.66
N PHE A 249 -15.64 17.85 -15.46
CA PHE A 249 -14.50 17.81 -14.56
C PHE A 249 -14.18 16.39 -14.11
N PHE A 250 -15.19 15.59 -13.73
CA PHE A 250 -14.99 14.19 -13.39
C PHE A 250 -14.41 13.40 -14.59
N MET A 251 -14.91 13.63 -15.80
CA MET A 251 -14.34 13.04 -17.03
C MET A 251 -12.86 13.38 -17.18
N ALA A 252 -12.46 14.63 -16.93
CA ALA A 252 -11.06 15.04 -16.99
C ALA A 252 -10.19 14.36 -15.91
N ILE A 253 -10.77 14.12 -14.72
CA ILE A 253 -10.12 13.31 -13.68
C ILE A 253 -9.94 11.87 -14.17
N GLY A 254 -10.99 11.25 -14.72
CA GLY A 254 -10.94 9.92 -15.30
C GLY A 254 -9.85 9.79 -16.37
N ASP A 255 -9.81 10.70 -17.31
CA ASP A 255 -8.81 10.71 -18.40
C ASP A 255 -7.37 10.85 -17.86
N LYS A 256 -7.17 11.68 -16.84
CA LYS A 256 -5.84 11.86 -16.21
C LYS A 256 -5.34 10.59 -15.54
N TYR A 257 -6.23 9.81 -14.94
CA TYR A 257 -5.89 8.60 -14.18
C TYR A 257 -6.20 7.29 -14.95
N GLY A 258 -6.49 7.37 -16.26
CA GLY A 258 -6.82 6.19 -17.07
C GLY A 258 -8.02 5.42 -16.56
N TRP A 259 -8.97 6.12 -15.91
CA TRP A 259 -10.18 5.55 -15.31
C TRP A 259 -9.91 4.51 -14.20
N SER A 260 -8.78 4.58 -13.56
CA SER A 260 -8.54 3.86 -12.31
C SER A 260 -9.26 4.58 -11.17
N PHE A 261 -10.38 4.05 -10.70
CA PHE A 261 -11.18 4.65 -9.64
C PHE A 261 -10.38 4.88 -8.35
N THR A 262 -9.52 3.92 -7.99
CA THR A 262 -8.64 4.08 -6.83
C THR A 262 -7.62 5.20 -7.02
N ALA A 263 -7.01 5.33 -8.21
CA ALA A 263 -6.09 6.43 -8.46
C ALA A 263 -6.79 7.80 -8.49
N MET A 264 -8.07 7.83 -8.92
CA MET A 264 -8.90 9.04 -8.92
C MET A 264 -9.22 9.53 -7.51
N GLU A 265 -9.22 8.65 -6.50
CA GLU A 265 -9.38 9.00 -5.06
C GLU A 265 -8.35 10.03 -4.58
N ALA A 266 -7.17 10.10 -5.20
CA ALA A 266 -6.17 11.10 -4.88
C ALA A 266 -6.66 12.55 -5.05
N GLU A 267 -7.73 12.75 -5.81
CA GLU A 267 -8.35 14.06 -6.03
C GLU A 267 -9.52 14.35 -5.08
N SER A 268 -9.92 13.43 -4.21
CA SER A 268 -11.02 13.64 -3.25
C SER A 268 -10.84 14.93 -2.44
N ALA A 269 -11.91 15.67 -2.28
CA ALA A 269 -12.00 16.85 -1.40
C ALA A 269 -12.89 16.58 -0.17
N GLY A 270 -13.62 15.46 -0.15
CA GLY A 270 -14.58 15.10 0.89
C GLY A 270 -14.82 13.60 0.94
N SER A 271 -15.84 13.13 0.23
CA SER A 271 -16.24 11.73 0.18
C SER A 271 -15.26 10.88 -0.63
N ALA A 272 -15.16 9.59 -0.31
CA ALA A 272 -14.50 8.64 -1.17
C ALA A 272 -15.34 8.39 -2.45
N LEU A 273 -14.69 8.11 -3.57
CA LEU A 273 -15.39 7.80 -4.82
C LEU A 273 -16.23 6.52 -4.66
N SER A 274 -15.73 5.54 -3.91
CA SER A 274 -16.42 4.30 -3.56
C SER A 274 -17.70 4.53 -2.74
N ASP A 275 -17.83 5.65 -2.03
CA ASP A 275 -19.05 6.03 -1.31
C ASP A 275 -20.11 6.67 -2.23
N LEU A 276 -19.69 7.22 -3.35
CA LEU A 276 -20.52 7.95 -4.30
C LEU A 276 -20.94 7.13 -5.51
N ILE A 277 -20.15 6.13 -5.90
CA ILE A 277 -20.46 5.19 -6.98
C ILE A 277 -21.16 3.95 -6.37
N PRO A 278 -22.25 3.44 -6.96
CA PRO A 278 -22.89 2.20 -6.50
C PRO A 278 -21.87 1.05 -6.42
N GLU A 279 -21.93 0.26 -5.35
CA GLU A 279 -20.97 -0.80 -5.03
C GLU A 279 -20.81 -1.82 -6.16
N ASP A 280 -21.92 -2.22 -6.79
CA ASP A 280 -21.92 -3.16 -7.92
C ASP A 280 -21.27 -2.56 -9.18
N VAL A 281 -21.46 -1.26 -9.43
CA VAL A 281 -20.80 -0.55 -10.52
C VAL A 281 -19.30 -0.42 -10.26
N TYR A 282 -18.92 -0.05 -9.04
CA TYR A 282 -17.52 0.07 -8.64
C TYR A 282 -16.80 -1.27 -8.81
N ALA A 283 -17.42 -2.37 -8.37
CA ALA A 283 -16.85 -3.71 -8.45
C ALA A 283 -16.53 -4.09 -9.90
N TYR A 284 -17.52 -4.10 -10.82
CA TYR A 284 -17.23 -4.52 -12.20
C TYR A 284 -16.40 -3.49 -12.99
N ALA A 285 -16.49 -2.21 -12.68
CA ALA A 285 -15.72 -1.17 -13.38
C ALA A 285 -14.21 -1.32 -13.16
N THR A 286 -13.80 -1.90 -12.03
CA THR A 286 -12.39 -2.15 -11.70
C THR A 286 -11.86 -3.50 -12.21
N GLU A 287 -12.74 -4.37 -12.73
CA GLU A 287 -12.33 -5.65 -13.32
C GLU A 287 -11.48 -5.45 -14.58
N GLY A 288 -10.48 -6.32 -14.75
CA GLY A 288 -9.65 -6.40 -15.95
C GLY A 288 -10.35 -7.16 -17.06
N VAL A 289 -10.37 -6.57 -18.25
CA VAL A 289 -10.89 -7.19 -19.47
C VAL A 289 -9.76 -7.42 -20.45
N GLU A 290 -9.62 -8.66 -20.92
CA GLU A 290 -8.64 -9.01 -21.94
C GLU A 290 -9.11 -8.51 -23.32
N THR A 291 -8.34 -7.56 -23.89
CA THR A 291 -8.66 -6.88 -25.15
C THR A 291 -7.66 -7.15 -26.26
N GLY A 292 -6.63 -7.93 -25.98
CA GLY A 292 -5.56 -8.26 -26.93
C GLY A 292 -4.71 -9.42 -26.46
N ASP A 293 -3.70 -9.76 -27.26
CA ASP A 293 -2.73 -10.78 -26.90
C ASP A 293 -1.79 -10.24 -25.81
N ALA A 294 -1.94 -10.76 -24.58
CA ALA A 294 -1.05 -10.48 -23.48
C ALA A 294 -0.16 -11.69 -23.19
N ALA A 295 1.06 -11.46 -22.68
CA ALA A 295 1.87 -12.56 -22.18
C ALA A 295 1.19 -13.21 -20.95
N ALA A 296 1.29 -14.52 -20.85
CA ALA A 296 0.73 -15.28 -19.73
C ALA A 296 1.55 -15.10 -18.45
N ASN A 297 2.82 -14.67 -18.56
CA ASN A 297 3.72 -14.48 -17.44
C ASN A 297 4.64 -13.26 -17.66
N ILE A 298 5.31 -12.87 -16.59
CA ILE A 298 6.40 -11.88 -16.58
C ILE A 298 7.70 -12.66 -16.64
N SER A 299 8.37 -12.69 -17.81
CA SER A 299 9.57 -13.53 -18.02
C SER A 299 10.72 -13.21 -17.06
N GLY A 300 10.77 -11.99 -16.56
CA GLY A 300 11.75 -11.52 -15.59
C GLY A 300 11.47 -11.93 -14.14
N ILE A 301 10.32 -12.54 -13.81
CA ILE A 301 10.07 -13.08 -12.47
C ILE A 301 10.23 -14.60 -12.52
N GLN A 302 11.36 -15.10 -11.98
CA GLN A 302 11.81 -16.47 -12.20
C GLN A 302 11.94 -17.23 -10.87
N LYS A 303 11.31 -18.41 -10.79
CA LYS A 303 11.56 -19.38 -9.72
C LYS A 303 12.83 -20.15 -10.06
N LEU A 304 13.91 -19.97 -9.31
CA LEU A 304 15.13 -20.74 -9.51
C LEU A 304 15.08 -22.08 -8.76
N ASP A 305 14.51 -22.07 -7.57
CA ASP A 305 14.20 -23.22 -6.72
C ASP A 305 13.12 -22.84 -5.70
N ASP A 306 12.80 -23.73 -4.74
CA ASP A 306 11.74 -23.52 -3.75
C ASP A 306 12.06 -22.39 -2.72
N LYS A 307 13.29 -21.87 -2.73
CA LYS A 307 13.75 -20.81 -1.82
C LYS A 307 14.36 -19.62 -2.54
N THR A 308 14.48 -19.65 -3.85
CA THR A 308 15.18 -18.60 -4.60
C THR A 308 14.33 -18.07 -5.74
N VAL A 309 14.08 -16.76 -5.71
CA VAL A 309 13.42 -16.03 -6.79
C VAL A 309 14.40 -15.05 -7.41
N ARG A 310 14.44 -14.99 -8.74
CA ARG A 310 15.18 -13.99 -9.50
C ARG A 310 14.22 -13.00 -10.12
N VAL A 311 14.54 -11.72 -9.98
CA VAL A 311 13.91 -10.66 -10.77
C VAL A 311 14.94 -10.11 -11.75
N VAL A 312 14.60 -10.10 -13.04
CA VAL A 312 15.44 -9.61 -14.15
C VAL A 312 14.92 -8.25 -14.59
N LEU A 313 15.79 -7.23 -14.48
CA LEU A 313 15.54 -5.93 -15.09
C LEU A 313 16.28 -5.84 -16.42
N THR A 314 15.65 -5.22 -17.42
CA THR A 314 16.25 -5.01 -18.75
C THR A 314 17.34 -3.94 -18.77
N GLU A 315 17.40 -3.12 -17.71
CA GLU A 315 18.39 -2.06 -17.52
C GLU A 315 18.57 -1.73 -16.02
N VAL A 316 19.63 -1.02 -15.68
CA VAL A 316 19.86 -0.50 -14.33
C VAL A 316 18.80 0.53 -13.97
N SER A 317 18.12 0.33 -12.87
CA SER A 317 17.08 1.23 -12.35
C SER A 317 17.44 1.68 -10.94
N ALA A 318 17.59 2.99 -10.74
CA ALA A 318 17.98 3.54 -9.42
C ALA A 318 16.95 3.24 -8.30
N PRO A 319 15.62 3.28 -8.53
CA PRO A 319 14.63 2.97 -7.49
C PRO A 319 14.39 1.46 -7.31
N ALA A 320 15.05 0.58 -8.09
CA ALA A 320 14.73 -0.84 -8.15
C ALA A 320 14.65 -1.51 -6.78
N LEU A 321 15.67 -1.37 -5.95
CA LEU A 321 15.69 -2.01 -4.64
C LEU A 321 14.58 -1.50 -3.73
N GLN A 322 14.38 -0.20 -3.65
CA GLN A 322 13.32 0.36 -2.82
C GLN A 322 11.93 -0.06 -3.29
N THR A 323 11.73 -0.16 -4.62
CA THR A 323 10.42 -0.52 -5.20
C THR A 323 10.15 -2.03 -5.11
N MET A 324 11.20 -2.88 -5.14
CA MET A 324 11.09 -4.33 -4.98
C MET A 324 11.01 -4.79 -3.53
N ASP A 325 11.18 -3.91 -2.54
CA ASP A 325 11.04 -4.27 -1.12
C ASP A 325 9.56 -4.40 -0.76
N ILE A 326 8.95 -5.44 -1.25
CA ILE A 326 7.54 -5.78 -1.04
C ILE A 326 7.38 -6.70 0.17
N GLN A 327 6.21 -6.69 0.78
CA GLN A 327 5.87 -7.70 1.78
C GLN A 327 5.63 -9.06 1.13
N ILE A 328 6.22 -10.10 1.72
CA ILE A 328 5.96 -11.48 1.34
C ILE A 328 4.59 -11.87 1.88
N THR A 329 3.65 -12.14 0.97
CA THR A 329 2.27 -12.45 1.32
C THR A 329 1.95 -13.93 1.09
N PRO A 330 1.29 -14.60 2.04
CA PRO A 330 1.02 -16.03 1.94
C PRO A 330 0.02 -16.35 0.82
N LEU A 331 0.47 -17.14 -0.14
CA LEU A 331 -0.35 -17.66 -1.24
C LEU A 331 -1.56 -18.43 -0.70
N HIS A 332 -1.35 -19.34 0.27
CA HIS A 332 -2.40 -20.17 0.84
C HIS A 332 -3.52 -19.38 1.54
N TYR A 333 -3.23 -18.16 1.98
CA TYR A 333 -4.21 -17.29 2.62
C TYR A 333 -4.85 -16.30 1.65
N TYR A 334 -4.06 -15.49 0.93
CA TYR A 334 -4.59 -14.45 0.05
C TYR A 334 -5.03 -15.01 -1.30
N GLY A 335 -4.32 -15.98 -1.86
CA GLY A 335 -4.60 -16.62 -3.12
C GLY A 335 -5.47 -17.87 -3.01
N ASP A 336 -5.43 -18.66 -4.08
CA ASP A 336 -6.01 -19.99 -4.20
C ASP A 336 -4.92 -20.95 -4.69
N GLU A 337 -4.41 -21.83 -3.81
CA GLU A 337 -3.37 -22.79 -4.14
C GLU A 337 -3.77 -23.73 -5.30
N SER A 338 -5.08 -23.98 -5.47
CA SER A 338 -5.56 -24.79 -6.59
C SER A 338 -5.43 -24.12 -7.95
N GLN A 339 -5.21 -22.80 -7.97
CA GLN A 339 -4.94 -21.99 -9.14
C GLN A 339 -3.45 -21.59 -9.23
N TYR A 340 -2.57 -22.22 -8.45
CA TYR A 340 -1.14 -21.97 -8.51
C TYR A 340 -0.42 -23.13 -9.20
N ASP A 341 0.21 -22.84 -10.33
CA ASP A 341 1.10 -23.74 -11.08
C ASP A 341 2.09 -22.86 -11.88
N TYR A 342 3.27 -22.64 -11.30
CA TYR A 342 4.28 -21.77 -11.90
C TYR A 342 4.66 -22.20 -13.34
N ASP A 343 4.80 -23.49 -13.59
CA ASP A 343 5.20 -24.02 -14.90
C ASP A 343 4.11 -23.82 -15.97
N ASN A 344 2.85 -23.71 -15.55
CA ASN A 344 1.71 -23.44 -16.41
C ASN A 344 1.21 -21.99 -16.37
N ASN A 345 2.01 -21.06 -15.81
CA ASN A 345 1.70 -19.62 -15.72
C ASN A 345 0.40 -19.34 -14.94
N GLN A 346 0.18 -20.04 -13.85
CA GLN A 346 -0.91 -19.82 -12.92
C GLN A 346 -0.33 -19.36 -11.58
N PHE A 347 -0.78 -18.22 -11.06
CA PHE A 347 -0.14 -17.53 -9.95
C PHE A 347 -1.05 -17.37 -8.73
N GLY A 348 -2.04 -18.26 -8.55
CA GLY A 348 -2.90 -18.29 -7.37
C GLY A 348 -4.11 -17.38 -7.42
N PHE A 349 -4.38 -16.76 -8.57
CA PHE A 349 -5.56 -15.94 -8.85
C PHE A 349 -5.76 -15.78 -10.35
N THR A 350 -6.94 -15.33 -10.75
CA THR A 350 -7.21 -15.01 -12.16
C THR A 350 -6.63 -13.64 -12.47
N LYS A 351 -5.76 -13.55 -13.48
CA LYS A 351 -5.21 -12.28 -13.96
C LYS A 351 -6.34 -11.29 -14.27
N GLY A 352 -6.23 -10.08 -13.72
CA GLY A 352 -7.25 -9.03 -13.87
C GLY A 352 -8.38 -9.10 -12.84
N ASP A 353 -8.35 -10.04 -11.90
CA ASP A 353 -9.33 -10.16 -10.81
C ASP A 353 -8.63 -10.31 -9.46
N LEU A 354 -8.55 -9.23 -8.70
CA LEU A 354 -7.98 -9.19 -7.36
C LEU A 354 -9.06 -9.14 -6.25
N SER A 355 -10.33 -9.35 -6.59
CA SER A 355 -11.47 -9.19 -5.66
C SER A 355 -11.34 -10.09 -4.41
N ALA A 356 -11.07 -11.38 -4.60
CA ALA A 356 -10.91 -12.34 -3.50
C ALA A 356 -9.70 -12.01 -2.58
N ILE A 357 -8.65 -11.40 -3.12
CA ILE A 357 -7.48 -10.95 -2.36
C ILE A 357 -7.83 -9.71 -1.54
N ARG A 358 -8.59 -8.77 -2.11
CA ARG A 358 -9.04 -7.55 -1.43
C ARG A 358 -9.91 -7.83 -0.22
N GLU A 359 -10.83 -8.80 -0.30
CA GLU A 359 -11.69 -9.19 0.81
C GLU A 359 -10.92 -9.60 2.09
N LYS A 360 -9.67 -10.04 1.95
CA LYS A 360 -8.82 -10.50 3.06
C LYS A 360 -7.95 -9.40 3.67
N THR A 361 -8.00 -8.18 3.16
CA THR A 361 -7.16 -7.07 3.64
C THR A 361 -7.51 -6.58 5.03
N THR A 362 -8.72 -6.82 5.49
CA THR A 362 -9.20 -6.41 6.84
C THR A 362 -8.67 -7.29 7.98
N ALA A 363 -8.14 -8.48 7.66
CA ALA A 363 -7.61 -9.43 8.64
C ALA A 363 -6.28 -10.02 8.12
N PRO A 364 -5.20 -9.24 8.13
CA PRO A 364 -3.95 -9.62 7.49
C PRO A 364 -3.27 -10.81 8.17
N LEU A 365 -2.63 -11.66 7.35
CA LEU A 365 -1.74 -12.73 7.77
C LEU A 365 -0.37 -12.51 7.15
N GLY A 366 0.69 -12.71 7.91
CA GLY A 366 2.06 -12.50 7.44
C GLY A 366 3.10 -13.20 8.29
N ALA A 367 4.38 -12.99 7.98
CA ALA A 367 5.52 -13.59 8.66
C ALA A 367 6.22 -12.62 9.64
N GLY A 368 5.57 -11.54 10.01
CA GLY A 368 6.12 -10.47 10.83
C GLY A 368 6.15 -10.78 12.33
N PRO A 369 6.64 -9.80 13.13
CA PRO A 369 6.81 -9.95 14.58
C PRO A 369 5.50 -10.08 15.35
N TYR A 370 4.36 -9.67 14.78
CA TYR A 370 3.06 -9.74 15.45
C TYR A 370 2.00 -10.43 14.59
N VAL A 371 1.03 -11.04 15.27
CA VAL A 371 -0.14 -11.71 14.70
C VAL A 371 -1.35 -10.80 14.87
N PHE A 372 -2.07 -10.52 13.79
CA PHE A 372 -3.33 -9.80 13.83
C PHE A 372 -4.40 -10.66 14.51
N LYS A 373 -5.10 -10.10 15.48
CA LYS A 373 -6.17 -10.81 16.23
C LYS A 373 -7.55 -10.31 15.86
N SER A 374 -7.77 -9.01 15.95
CA SER A 374 -9.06 -8.40 15.60
C SER A 374 -8.93 -6.88 15.43
N TYR A 375 -9.93 -6.30 14.77
CA TYR A 375 -10.25 -4.88 14.83
C TYR A 375 -11.64 -4.73 15.42
N GLU A 376 -11.72 -4.18 16.60
CA GLU A 376 -12.96 -4.03 17.35
C GLU A 376 -12.99 -2.71 18.12
N ASN A 377 -14.12 -2.05 18.13
CA ASN A 377 -14.30 -0.80 18.88
C ASN A 377 -13.21 0.24 18.58
N LYS A 378 -12.85 0.38 17.30
CA LYS A 378 -11.81 1.32 16.83
C LYS A 378 -10.42 1.01 17.39
N THR A 379 -10.13 -0.24 17.63
CA THR A 379 -8.83 -0.71 18.13
C THR A 379 -8.42 -1.96 17.41
N VAL A 380 -7.20 -1.96 16.84
CA VAL A 380 -6.54 -3.15 16.31
C VAL A 380 -5.77 -3.82 17.44
N TYR A 381 -5.96 -5.13 17.59
CA TYR A 381 -5.30 -5.97 18.58
C TYR A 381 -4.29 -6.87 17.89
N LEU A 382 -3.02 -6.81 18.33
CA LEU A 382 -1.94 -7.65 17.85
C LEU A 382 -1.31 -8.41 19.02
N GLU A 383 -0.92 -9.67 18.77
CA GLU A 383 -0.15 -10.49 19.72
C GLU A 383 1.24 -10.81 19.16
N ALA A 384 2.25 -10.93 20.01
CA ALA A 384 3.59 -11.31 19.61
C ALA A 384 3.60 -12.66 18.88
N ASN A 385 4.29 -12.72 17.76
CA ASN A 385 4.52 -13.96 17.01
C ASN A 385 5.66 -14.74 17.68
N GLU A 386 5.31 -15.80 18.41
CA GLU A 386 6.27 -16.65 19.11
C GLU A 386 7.21 -17.42 18.14
N SER A 387 6.81 -17.54 16.85
CA SER A 387 7.58 -18.19 15.81
C SER A 387 8.38 -17.22 14.95
N TYR A 388 8.43 -15.93 15.31
CA TYR A 388 9.17 -14.94 14.53
C TYR A 388 10.67 -15.27 14.47
N TYR A 389 11.25 -15.32 13.29
CA TYR A 389 12.63 -15.77 13.08
C TYR A 389 13.72 -14.92 13.79
N LYS A 390 13.41 -13.66 14.13
CA LYS A 390 14.29 -12.81 14.95
C LYS A 390 14.05 -12.99 16.46
N GLY A 391 13.18 -13.92 16.84
CA GLY A 391 12.72 -14.13 18.22
C GLY A 391 11.44 -13.35 18.53
N ALA A 392 10.64 -13.88 19.44
CA ALA A 392 9.40 -13.23 19.85
C ALA A 392 9.63 -11.83 20.41
N PRO A 393 8.80 -10.83 20.05
CA PRO A 393 8.88 -9.50 20.64
C PRO A 393 8.75 -9.50 22.17
N ALA A 394 9.48 -8.61 22.83
CA ALA A 394 9.41 -8.47 24.28
C ALA A 394 8.04 -7.95 24.76
N THR A 395 7.40 -7.07 23.98
CA THR A 395 6.02 -6.62 24.19
C THR A 395 5.07 -7.66 23.63
N LYS A 396 4.28 -8.31 24.49
CA LYS A 396 3.41 -9.42 24.07
C LYS A 396 2.17 -8.97 23.31
N GLU A 397 1.63 -7.81 23.64
CA GLU A 397 0.39 -7.30 23.08
C GLU A 397 0.57 -5.84 22.66
N LEU A 398 0.17 -5.53 21.42
CA LEU A 398 0.03 -4.16 20.92
C LEU A 398 -1.44 -3.87 20.67
N GLN A 399 -1.84 -2.64 21.00
CA GLN A 399 -3.17 -2.12 20.70
C GLN A 399 -3.01 -0.80 19.96
N PHE A 400 -3.46 -0.74 18.71
CA PHE A 400 -3.50 0.51 17.94
C PHE A 400 -4.91 1.05 18.01
N LYS A 401 -5.10 2.17 18.71
CA LYS A 401 -6.40 2.73 19.04
C LYS A 401 -6.65 4.01 18.27
N GLU A 402 -7.78 4.11 17.56
CA GLU A 402 -8.20 5.37 16.98
C GLU A 402 -8.37 6.44 18.05
N THR A 403 -7.63 7.52 17.89
CA THR A 403 -7.58 8.64 18.83
C THR A 403 -7.71 9.93 18.04
N ALA A 404 -8.73 10.71 18.35
CA ALA A 404 -8.90 12.01 17.71
C ALA A 404 -7.69 12.92 17.97
N GLU A 405 -7.32 13.76 17.01
CA GLU A 405 -6.13 14.61 17.11
C GLU A 405 -6.10 15.42 18.42
N ALA A 406 -7.26 15.96 18.84
CA ALA A 406 -7.36 16.72 20.08
C ALA A 406 -7.14 15.89 21.36
N ASP A 407 -7.28 14.57 21.28
CA ASP A 407 -7.19 13.64 22.41
C ASP A 407 -5.83 12.93 22.47
N LYS A 408 -4.98 13.05 21.45
CA LYS A 408 -3.67 12.37 21.39
C LYS A 408 -2.77 12.73 22.56
N LEU A 409 -2.44 14.00 22.76
CA LEU A 409 -1.60 14.42 23.88
C LEU A 409 -2.31 14.26 25.25
N PRO A 410 -3.59 14.67 25.43
CA PRO A 410 -4.32 14.36 26.66
C PRO A 410 -4.39 12.87 26.99
N GLY A 411 -4.49 12.01 25.97
CA GLY A 411 -4.52 10.56 26.14
C GLY A 411 -3.26 10.00 26.77
N VAL A 412 -2.09 10.47 26.34
CA VAL A 412 -0.80 10.08 26.94
C VAL A 412 -0.70 10.59 28.38
N VAL A 413 -1.04 11.88 28.65
CA VAL A 413 -1.01 12.45 29.99
C VAL A 413 -1.93 11.71 30.97
N GLN A 414 -3.09 11.25 30.49
CA GLN A 414 -4.07 10.51 31.30
C GLN A 414 -3.82 9.01 31.36
N GLY A 415 -2.86 8.48 30.56
CA GLY A 415 -2.57 7.06 30.48
C GLY A 415 -3.65 6.23 29.78
N THR A 416 -4.46 6.82 28.87
CA THR A 416 -5.43 6.10 28.05
C THR A 416 -4.80 5.54 26.77
N VAL A 417 -3.66 6.06 26.39
CA VAL A 417 -2.68 5.54 25.43
C VAL A 417 -1.27 5.76 26.00
N ASP A 418 -0.33 4.89 25.63
CA ASP A 418 1.06 4.98 26.10
C ASP A 418 1.91 5.82 25.14
N ILE A 419 1.61 5.75 23.85
CA ILE A 419 2.31 6.46 22.77
C ILE A 419 1.29 7.12 21.86
N SER A 420 1.62 8.31 21.34
CA SER A 420 0.84 8.96 20.31
C SER A 420 1.67 10.01 19.57
N ASP A 421 1.22 10.43 18.40
CA ASP A 421 1.89 11.33 17.46
C ASP A 421 1.05 12.60 17.17
N PRO A 422 0.86 13.50 18.15
CA PRO A 422 0.06 14.71 17.94
C PRO A 422 0.69 15.62 16.89
N SER A 423 -0.15 16.27 16.08
CA SER A 423 0.28 17.28 15.09
C SER A 423 1.04 18.41 15.76
N ILE A 424 2.22 18.74 15.24
CA ILE A 424 3.11 19.72 15.84
C ILE A 424 2.58 21.13 15.63
N SER A 425 2.25 21.83 16.74
CA SER A 425 1.98 23.25 16.80
C SER A 425 2.80 23.91 17.92
N LYS A 426 2.83 25.25 17.98
CA LYS A 426 3.50 25.94 19.10
C LYS A 426 2.84 25.63 20.43
N GLU A 427 1.53 25.54 20.42
CA GLU A 427 0.69 25.23 21.58
C GLU A 427 0.94 23.80 22.08
N VAL A 428 0.91 22.83 21.17
CA VAL A 428 1.20 21.41 21.49
C VAL A 428 2.62 21.26 22.02
N MET A 429 3.62 21.88 21.39
CA MET A 429 5.01 21.85 21.87
C MET A 429 5.17 22.46 23.26
N ALA A 430 4.49 23.58 23.53
CA ALA A 430 4.53 24.21 24.85
C ALA A 430 3.89 23.32 25.93
N GLN A 431 2.79 22.65 25.59
CA GLN A 431 2.13 21.70 26.47
C GLN A 431 3.01 20.49 26.74
N ILE A 432 3.58 19.85 25.71
CA ILE A 432 4.52 18.73 25.86
C ILE A 432 5.69 19.12 26.78
N CYS A 433 6.30 20.29 26.58
CA CYS A 433 7.39 20.78 27.44
C CYS A 433 6.94 20.95 28.89
N SER A 434 5.70 21.39 29.12
CA SER A 434 5.13 21.59 30.46
C SER A 434 4.93 20.22 31.14
N GLU A 435 4.28 19.27 30.46
CA GLU A 435 3.98 17.93 30.99
C GLU A 435 5.27 17.14 31.20
N ASN A 436 6.24 17.25 30.28
CA ASN A 436 7.56 16.62 30.45
C ASN A 436 8.29 17.18 31.70
N SER A 437 8.17 18.49 31.98
CA SER A 437 8.74 19.10 33.18
C SER A 437 8.11 18.56 34.47
N ASN A 438 6.87 18.07 34.39
CA ASN A 438 6.13 17.43 35.46
C ASN A 438 6.42 15.91 35.55
N GLY A 439 7.09 15.34 34.55
CA GLY A 439 7.34 13.89 34.43
C GLY A 439 6.14 13.06 33.95
N GLU A 440 5.14 13.73 33.33
CA GLU A 440 3.93 13.08 32.82
C GLU A 440 4.12 12.53 31.38
N VAL A 441 5.04 13.12 30.60
CA VAL A 441 5.38 12.68 29.24
C VAL A 441 6.89 12.76 29.00
N SER A 442 7.40 11.97 28.05
CA SER A 442 8.82 11.94 27.67
C SER A 442 9.00 12.00 26.15
#